data_9b4d6568dfd3413892591851a5c31c38
#
_entry.id   9b4d6568dfd3413892591851a5c31c38
#
_cell.length_a   1.000
_cell.length_b   1.000
_cell.length_c   1.000
_cell.angle_alpha   90.00
_cell.angle_beta   90.00
_cell.angle_gamma   90.00
#
_symmetry.space_group_name_H-M   'P 1'
#
loop_
_entity.id
_entity.type
_entity.pdbx_description
1 polymer ?
#
loop_
_entity_poly.entity_id
_entity_poly.type
_entity_poly.pdbx_seq_one_letter_code
_entity_poly.pdbx_strand_id
1 'polypeptide(L)'
;SPYNSTNQDILISQGLISKIAENIEADKETEVYTFENLYVSCGWFDSGVSFGEPGFEERETLSNGLEVAARSGFTKILLNSNTDPIPDSKSIIGHLIKMSRGLTTTLYPIGALTVESKGNQMASLYDMISGGAIAFGDFKRPIQKANLLKIALQYCQSFEGMVISHPINNELAGKGVMHEGITSTRIGLKGIPSMAESVQIARDLEILKYSGGKLHIPNISTEAGLDLIRKAKKQGLKVS
;
A
#
# COMPACT_ATOMS: atom_id res chain seq x y z
N SER A 1 13.46 -18.16 9.13
CA SER A 1 14.33 -18.93 8.24
C SER A 1 15.33 -19.73 9.05
N PRO A 2 15.65 -20.98 8.72
CA PRO A 2 16.71 -21.76 9.38
C PRO A 2 18.10 -21.15 9.22
N TYR A 3 18.27 -20.24 8.27
CA TYR A 3 19.54 -19.54 7.97
C TYR A 3 19.64 -18.17 8.64
N ASN A 4 18.70 -17.81 9.53
CA ASN A 4 18.72 -16.51 10.17
C ASN A 4 19.94 -16.37 11.09
N SER A 5 20.70 -15.29 10.93
CA SER A 5 21.93 -14.98 11.70
C SER A 5 23.05 -16.01 11.56
N THR A 6 23.13 -16.72 10.42
CA THR A 6 24.25 -17.61 10.06
C THR A 6 25.02 -17.05 8.88
N ASN A 7 26.33 -17.33 8.82
CA ASN A 7 27.14 -17.03 7.63
C ASN A 7 26.94 -18.15 6.63
N GLN A 8 26.49 -17.81 5.44
CA GLN A 8 26.17 -18.77 4.38
C GLN A 8 26.54 -18.19 3.01
N ASP A 9 26.99 -19.06 2.12
CA ASP A 9 27.06 -18.74 0.70
C ASP A 9 25.70 -19.00 0.04
N ILE A 10 25.35 -18.19 -0.95
CA ILE A 10 24.10 -18.30 -1.71
C ILE A 10 24.45 -18.41 -3.20
N LEU A 11 24.10 -19.55 -3.79
CA LEU A 11 24.20 -19.74 -5.24
C LEU A 11 22.88 -19.40 -5.91
N ILE A 12 22.94 -18.48 -6.88
CA ILE A 12 21.79 -18.09 -7.70
C ILE A 12 22.02 -18.61 -9.12
N SER A 13 21.06 -19.34 -9.66
CA SER A 13 21.06 -19.83 -11.03
C SER A 13 19.70 -19.57 -11.68
N GLN A 14 19.71 -19.01 -12.87
CA GLN A 14 18.49 -18.67 -13.64
C GLN A 14 17.47 -17.81 -12.84
N GLY A 15 17.99 -16.88 -12.01
CA GLY A 15 17.15 -15.99 -11.19
C GLY A 15 16.54 -16.64 -9.94
N LEU A 16 16.94 -17.88 -9.61
CA LEU A 16 16.45 -18.61 -8.44
C LEU A 16 17.61 -18.96 -7.50
N ILE A 17 17.35 -18.95 -6.19
CA ILE A 17 18.29 -19.49 -5.20
C ILE A 17 18.33 -21.01 -5.38
N SER A 18 19.43 -21.52 -5.87
CA SER A 18 19.64 -22.96 -6.14
C SER A 18 20.27 -23.69 -4.95
N LYS A 19 21.09 -23.00 -4.16
CA LYS A 19 21.77 -23.59 -2.99
C LYS A 19 22.07 -22.52 -1.94
N ILE A 20 21.96 -22.90 -0.66
CA ILE A 20 22.45 -22.15 0.49
C ILE A 20 23.28 -23.12 1.33
N ALA A 21 24.55 -22.80 1.60
CA ALA A 21 25.47 -23.63 2.40
C ALA A 21 26.57 -22.78 3.01
N GLU A 22 27.25 -23.29 4.04
CA GLU A 22 28.36 -22.60 4.71
C GLU A 22 29.55 -22.34 3.73
N ASN A 23 29.71 -23.19 2.72
CA ASN A 23 30.71 -23.04 1.69
C ASN A 23 30.19 -23.61 0.36
N ILE A 24 30.28 -22.85 -0.72
CA ILE A 24 29.91 -23.27 -2.06
C ILE A 24 31.11 -23.03 -2.98
N GLU A 25 31.66 -24.11 -3.54
CA GLU A 25 32.70 -23.99 -4.55
C GLU A 25 32.11 -23.37 -5.83
N ALA A 26 32.66 -22.24 -6.24
CA ALA A 26 32.33 -21.60 -7.50
C ALA A 26 33.11 -22.21 -8.65
N ASP A 27 32.48 -22.51 -9.77
CA ASP A 27 33.14 -22.87 -11.00
C ASP A 27 33.68 -21.62 -11.73
N LYS A 28 34.39 -21.86 -12.85
CA LYS A 28 35.04 -20.79 -13.63
C LYS A 28 34.04 -19.83 -14.31
N GLU A 29 32.79 -20.24 -14.44
CA GLU A 29 31.73 -19.46 -15.09
C GLU A 29 30.86 -18.70 -14.06
N THR A 30 31.03 -18.99 -12.76
CA THR A 30 30.26 -18.36 -11.68
C THR A 30 30.89 -17.02 -11.28
N GLU A 31 30.13 -15.97 -11.38
CA GLU A 31 30.52 -14.65 -10.87
C GLU A 31 30.34 -14.60 -9.34
N VAL A 32 31.41 -14.29 -8.62
CA VAL A 32 31.42 -14.30 -7.15
C VAL A 32 31.46 -12.88 -6.62
N TYR A 33 30.48 -12.55 -5.77
CA TYR A 33 30.40 -11.28 -5.05
C TYR A 33 30.73 -11.51 -3.58
N THR A 34 31.79 -10.88 -3.09
CA THR A 34 32.19 -10.95 -1.67
C THR A 34 32.33 -9.55 -1.12
N PHE A 35 31.64 -9.27 -0.03
CA PHE A 35 31.72 -7.99 0.67
C PHE A 35 31.84 -8.23 2.17
N GLU A 36 32.60 -7.37 2.85
CA GLU A 36 32.60 -7.36 4.33
C GLU A 36 31.23 -6.97 4.85
N ASN A 37 30.73 -7.69 5.85
CA ASN A 37 29.44 -7.43 6.49
C ASN A 37 28.23 -7.42 5.53
N LEU A 38 28.24 -8.29 4.52
CA LEU A 38 27.11 -8.46 3.61
C LEU A 38 25.96 -9.16 4.33
N TYR A 39 24.80 -8.51 4.37
CA TYR A 39 23.55 -9.09 4.87
C TYR A 39 22.58 -9.29 3.70
N VAL A 40 21.92 -10.44 3.68
CA VAL A 40 20.92 -10.77 2.67
C VAL A 40 19.56 -10.93 3.33
N SER A 41 18.54 -10.29 2.78
CA SER A 41 17.14 -10.42 3.21
C SER A 41 16.22 -10.62 2.00
N CYS A 42 14.97 -10.99 2.25
CA CYS A 42 13.94 -10.85 1.22
C CYS A 42 13.86 -9.39 0.79
N GLY A 43 13.61 -9.15 -0.49
CA GLY A 43 13.36 -7.80 -1.01
C GLY A 43 12.17 -7.15 -0.31
N TRP A 44 12.29 -5.86 -0.06
CA TRP A 44 11.28 -5.13 0.70
C TRP A 44 10.07 -4.80 -0.16
N PHE A 45 8.95 -4.58 0.50
CA PHE A 45 7.69 -4.19 -0.11
C PHE A 45 7.20 -2.87 0.51
N ASP A 46 6.94 -1.86 -0.34
CA ASP A 46 6.29 -0.63 0.10
C ASP A 46 4.80 -0.67 -0.30
N SER A 47 3.93 -0.55 0.68
CA SER A 47 2.48 -0.66 0.50
C SER A 47 1.79 0.65 0.09
N GLY A 48 2.54 1.73 -0.20
CA GLY A 48 1.89 2.99 -0.53
C GLY A 48 2.82 4.12 -0.97
N VAL A 49 3.42 3.99 -2.16
CA VAL A 49 4.23 5.06 -2.74
C VAL A 49 3.37 6.02 -3.56
N SER A 50 3.81 7.27 -3.65
CA SER A 50 3.21 8.30 -4.49
C SER A 50 4.27 8.90 -5.38
N PHE A 51 4.30 8.48 -6.64
CA PHE A 51 5.03 9.17 -7.68
C PHE A 51 4.16 10.30 -8.26
N GLY A 52 4.66 11.04 -9.23
CA GLY A 52 3.88 12.08 -9.89
C GLY A 52 3.27 11.58 -11.19
N GLU A 53 3.96 10.72 -11.90
CA GLU A 53 3.58 10.24 -13.22
C GLU A 53 2.50 9.15 -13.15
N PRO A 54 1.47 9.27 -14.02
CA PRO A 54 1.22 10.36 -14.99
C PRO A 54 0.60 11.60 -14.31
N GLY A 55 0.86 12.77 -14.93
CA GLY A 55 0.19 14.04 -14.66
C GLY A 55 0.91 15.03 -13.76
N PHE A 56 1.92 14.59 -13.00
CA PHE A 56 2.74 15.41 -12.11
C PHE A 56 4.21 14.96 -12.15
N GLU A 57 4.73 14.78 -13.37
CA GLU A 57 6.06 14.24 -13.64
C GLU A 57 7.18 15.09 -13.03
N GLU A 58 6.91 16.36 -12.76
CA GLU A 58 7.82 17.28 -12.07
C GLU A 58 8.14 16.87 -10.63
N ARG A 59 7.30 16.02 -10.03
CA ARG A 59 7.53 15.47 -8.68
C ARG A 59 8.41 14.26 -8.74
N GLU A 60 8.02 13.27 -9.55
CA GLU A 60 8.74 12.01 -9.73
C GLU A 60 8.18 11.26 -10.93
N THR A 61 9.07 10.75 -11.78
CA THR A 61 8.68 9.84 -12.87
C THR A 61 8.61 8.40 -12.38
N LEU A 62 7.80 7.57 -13.05
CA LEU A 62 7.71 6.13 -12.73
C LEU A 62 9.07 5.44 -12.89
N SER A 63 9.81 5.75 -13.93
CA SER A 63 11.11 5.13 -14.20
C SER A 63 12.12 5.45 -13.09
N ASN A 64 12.26 6.73 -12.72
CA ASN A 64 13.20 7.13 -11.68
C ASN A 64 12.77 6.60 -10.31
N GLY A 65 11.49 6.70 -9.95
CA GLY A 65 10.98 6.19 -8.68
C GLY A 65 11.18 4.68 -8.51
N LEU A 66 10.98 3.90 -9.57
CA LEU A 66 11.22 2.44 -9.56
C LEU A 66 12.71 2.10 -9.48
N GLU A 67 13.58 2.89 -10.13
CA GLU A 67 15.03 2.73 -10.02
C GLU A 67 15.53 3.05 -8.60
N VAL A 68 15.06 4.13 -8.01
CA VAL A 68 15.37 4.50 -6.61
C VAL A 68 14.88 3.41 -5.64
N ALA A 69 13.67 2.88 -5.85
CA ALA A 69 13.15 1.77 -5.07
C ALA A 69 14.05 0.54 -5.15
N ALA A 70 14.48 0.15 -6.37
CA ALA A 70 15.39 -0.98 -6.58
C ALA A 70 16.73 -0.79 -5.86
N ARG A 71 17.35 0.37 -6.00
CA ARG A 71 18.62 0.72 -5.31
C ARG A 71 18.48 0.73 -3.79
N SER A 72 17.26 0.97 -3.28
CA SER A 72 16.95 0.97 -1.84
C SER A 72 16.52 -0.41 -1.32
N GLY A 73 16.55 -1.46 -2.16
CA GLY A 73 16.21 -2.83 -1.77
C GLY A 73 14.73 -3.19 -1.84
N PHE A 74 13.89 -2.32 -2.40
CA PHE A 74 12.47 -2.63 -2.63
C PHE A 74 12.30 -3.39 -3.94
N THR A 75 11.77 -4.59 -3.86
CA THR A 75 11.47 -5.43 -5.03
C THR A 75 10.06 -5.27 -5.55
N LYS A 76 9.16 -4.77 -4.70
CA LYS A 76 7.75 -4.55 -5.02
C LYS A 76 7.25 -3.28 -4.35
N ILE A 77 6.40 -2.54 -5.04
CA ILE A 77 5.73 -1.35 -4.49
C ILE A 77 4.26 -1.30 -4.90
N LEU A 78 3.43 -0.67 -4.07
CA LEU A 78 2.08 -0.26 -4.43
C LEU A 78 2.06 1.23 -4.77
N LEU A 79 1.62 1.56 -5.99
CA LEU A 79 1.43 2.94 -6.42
C LEU A 79 0.04 3.42 -6.04
N ASN A 80 -0.03 4.49 -5.27
CA ASN A 80 -1.28 5.13 -4.87
C ASN A 80 -2.07 5.71 -6.05
N SER A 81 -3.40 5.79 -5.88
CA SER A 81 -4.36 6.28 -6.88
C SER A 81 -4.44 7.81 -6.95
N ASN A 82 -3.31 8.52 -6.90
CA ASN A 82 -3.24 9.98 -6.87
C ASN A 82 -2.54 10.60 -8.09
N THR A 83 -2.62 9.93 -9.21
CA THR A 83 -2.13 10.40 -10.53
C THR A 83 -3.20 11.22 -11.26
N ASP A 84 -2.84 11.83 -12.37
CA ASP A 84 -3.75 12.50 -13.31
C ASP A 84 -3.50 11.96 -14.72
N PRO A 85 -4.43 11.21 -15.31
CA PRO A 85 -5.77 10.90 -14.78
C PRO A 85 -5.74 9.95 -13.56
N ILE A 86 -6.79 10.04 -12.74
CA ILE A 86 -7.02 9.11 -11.62
C ILE A 86 -7.18 7.68 -12.17
N PRO A 87 -6.53 6.66 -11.58
CA PRO A 87 -6.58 5.28 -12.09
C PRO A 87 -7.89 4.58 -11.68
N ASP A 88 -9.02 5.02 -12.22
CA ASP A 88 -10.37 4.51 -11.96
C ASP A 88 -10.90 3.59 -13.07
N SER A 89 -10.06 3.24 -14.04
CA SER A 89 -10.41 2.40 -15.18
C SER A 89 -9.31 1.40 -15.53
N LYS A 90 -9.70 0.29 -16.19
CA LYS A 90 -8.77 -0.73 -16.69
C LYS A 90 -7.68 -0.18 -17.60
N SER A 91 -8.03 0.80 -18.43
CA SER A 91 -7.09 1.38 -19.40
C SER A 91 -5.94 2.11 -18.70
N ILE A 92 -6.24 2.90 -17.67
CA ILE A 92 -5.22 3.64 -16.91
C ILE A 92 -4.36 2.67 -16.10
N ILE A 93 -4.97 1.67 -15.43
CA ILE A 93 -4.23 0.61 -14.74
C ILE A 93 -3.27 -0.12 -15.68
N GLY A 94 -3.77 -0.53 -16.87
CA GLY A 94 -2.94 -1.20 -17.88
C GLY A 94 -1.82 -0.32 -18.43
N HIS A 95 -2.03 0.99 -18.52
CA HIS A 95 -1.00 1.95 -18.89
C HIS A 95 0.13 2.00 -17.86
N LEU A 96 -0.19 2.13 -16.57
CA LEU A 96 0.80 2.11 -15.47
C LEU A 96 1.63 0.83 -15.47
N ILE A 97 0.99 -0.33 -15.63
CA ILE A 97 1.68 -1.63 -15.73
C ILE A 97 2.60 -1.67 -16.96
N LYS A 98 2.14 -1.15 -18.11
CA LYS A 98 2.95 -1.12 -19.34
C LYS A 98 4.19 -0.25 -19.18
N MET A 99 4.07 0.92 -18.55
CA MET A 99 5.19 1.84 -18.32
C MET A 99 6.24 1.26 -17.37
N SER A 100 5.85 0.42 -16.42
CA SER A 100 6.77 -0.20 -15.46
C SER A 100 7.43 -1.50 -15.94
N ARG A 101 7.08 -1.99 -17.16
CA ARG A 101 7.64 -3.25 -17.68
C ARG A 101 9.14 -3.18 -17.91
N GLY A 102 9.85 -4.24 -17.49
CA GLY A 102 11.30 -4.38 -17.69
C GLY A 102 12.15 -3.65 -16.65
N LEU A 103 11.52 -2.95 -15.68
CA LEU A 103 12.22 -2.37 -14.55
C LEU A 103 12.40 -3.39 -13.42
N THR A 104 13.42 -3.20 -12.59
CA THR A 104 13.80 -4.16 -11.54
C THR A 104 12.75 -4.29 -10.45
N THR A 105 12.18 -3.16 -10.01
CA THR A 105 11.11 -3.17 -9.01
C THR A 105 9.75 -3.36 -9.68
N THR A 106 8.97 -4.33 -9.20
CA THR A 106 7.61 -4.58 -9.71
C THR A 106 6.65 -3.56 -9.14
N LEU A 107 5.93 -2.86 -10.01
CA LEU A 107 4.87 -1.93 -9.65
C LEU A 107 3.51 -2.63 -9.64
N TYR A 108 2.76 -2.43 -8.56
CA TYR A 108 1.35 -2.81 -8.44
C TYR A 108 0.51 -1.54 -8.26
N PRO A 109 -0.35 -1.16 -9.22
CA PRO A 109 -1.20 0.00 -9.07
C PRO A 109 -2.38 -0.28 -8.14
N ILE A 110 -2.69 0.70 -7.28
CA ILE A 110 -3.95 0.78 -6.54
C ILE A 110 -4.95 1.48 -7.45
N GLY A 111 -6.06 0.80 -7.79
CA GLY A 111 -7.17 1.44 -8.48
C GLY A 111 -7.95 2.37 -7.56
N ALA A 112 -8.50 3.46 -8.08
CA ALA A 112 -9.43 4.28 -7.31
C ALA A 112 -10.69 3.46 -6.97
N LEU A 113 -11.15 3.56 -5.72
CA LEU A 113 -12.37 2.90 -5.28
C LEU A 113 -13.61 3.55 -5.92
N THR A 114 -13.54 4.87 -6.08
CA THR A 114 -14.63 5.65 -6.65
C THR A 114 -14.20 6.40 -7.91
N VAL A 115 -15.16 6.65 -8.79
CA VAL A 115 -14.94 7.42 -10.03
C VAL A 115 -14.30 8.76 -9.68
N GLU A 116 -13.16 9.06 -10.31
CA GLU A 116 -12.35 10.26 -10.07
C GLU A 116 -11.99 10.49 -8.56
N SER A 117 -12.01 9.42 -7.75
CA SER A 117 -11.82 9.49 -6.28
C SER A 117 -12.74 10.51 -5.58
N LYS A 118 -13.96 10.72 -6.09
CA LYS A 118 -14.94 11.71 -5.57
C LYS A 118 -15.82 11.17 -4.42
N GLY A 119 -15.72 9.89 -4.07
CA GLY A 119 -16.48 9.27 -2.99
C GLY A 119 -18.00 9.11 -3.26
N ASN A 120 -18.44 9.29 -4.51
CA ASN A 120 -19.86 9.30 -4.86
C ASN A 120 -20.36 8.00 -5.48
N GLN A 121 -19.64 7.48 -6.45
CA GLN A 121 -19.97 6.31 -7.24
C GLN A 121 -18.78 5.36 -7.27
N MET A 122 -19.01 4.07 -7.08
CA MET A 122 -17.97 3.04 -7.18
C MET A 122 -17.45 2.95 -8.60
N ALA A 123 -16.13 2.83 -8.76
CA ALA A 123 -15.48 2.60 -10.05
C ALA A 123 -15.65 1.14 -10.51
N SER A 124 -15.19 0.79 -11.72
CA SER A 124 -15.28 -0.55 -12.29
C SER A 124 -14.20 -1.48 -11.71
N LEU A 125 -14.33 -1.87 -10.45
CA LEU A 125 -13.29 -2.59 -9.70
C LEU A 125 -12.88 -3.90 -10.36
N TYR A 126 -13.82 -4.69 -10.85
CA TYR A 126 -13.54 -5.97 -11.51
C TYR A 126 -12.73 -5.79 -12.81
N ASP A 127 -13.03 -4.76 -13.59
CA ASP A 127 -12.27 -4.47 -14.81
C ASP A 127 -10.83 -4.05 -14.47
N MET A 128 -10.66 -3.28 -13.39
CA MET A 128 -9.32 -2.85 -12.94
C MET A 128 -8.48 -4.01 -12.41
N ILE A 129 -9.06 -5.00 -11.71
CA ILE A 129 -8.37 -6.26 -11.35
C ILE A 129 -7.87 -6.96 -12.60
N SER A 130 -8.73 -7.10 -13.62
CA SER A 130 -8.33 -7.70 -14.89
C SER A 130 -7.27 -6.89 -15.64
N GLY A 131 -7.10 -5.61 -15.31
CA GLY A 131 -6.03 -4.73 -15.77
C GLY A 131 -4.74 -4.80 -14.96
N GLY A 132 -4.74 -5.47 -13.78
CA GLY A 132 -3.58 -5.66 -12.92
C GLY A 132 -3.59 -4.84 -11.62
N ALA A 133 -4.67 -4.15 -11.28
CA ALA A 133 -4.83 -3.57 -9.95
C ALA A 133 -4.95 -4.68 -8.89
N ILE A 134 -4.44 -4.46 -7.69
CA ILE A 134 -4.51 -5.45 -6.61
C ILE A 134 -5.27 -4.97 -5.38
N ALA A 135 -5.56 -3.70 -5.29
CA ALA A 135 -6.30 -3.06 -4.22
C ALA A 135 -7.03 -1.81 -4.73
N PHE A 136 -7.99 -1.31 -3.96
CA PHE A 136 -8.82 -0.17 -4.33
C PHE A 136 -8.96 0.83 -3.19
N GLY A 137 -8.63 2.09 -3.46
CA GLY A 137 -8.76 3.17 -2.48
C GLY A 137 -8.60 4.54 -3.11
N ASP A 138 -9.16 5.56 -2.48
CA ASP A 138 -9.13 6.93 -2.96
C ASP A 138 -7.99 7.75 -2.33
N PHE A 139 -6.86 7.09 -2.08
CA PHE A 139 -5.66 7.66 -1.45
C PHE A 139 -5.98 8.34 -0.11
N LYS A 140 -5.67 9.63 0.08
CA LYS A 140 -5.95 10.40 1.31
C LYS A 140 -7.39 10.94 1.41
N ARG A 141 -8.30 10.41 0.59
CA ARG A 141 -9.72 10.78 0.61
C ARG A 141 -10.50 9.69 1.33
N PRO A 142 -11.04 9.96 2.53
CA PRO A 142 -11.77 8.96 3.30
C PRO A 142 -13.12 8.66 2.65
N ILE A 143 -13.55 7.41 2.74
CA ILE A 143 -14.86 6.98 2.24
C ILE A 143 -15.94 7.43 3.23
N GLN A 144 -16.61 8.55 2.96
CA GLN A 144 -17.61 9.10 3.87
C GLN A 144 -18.92 8.30 3.86
N LYS A 145 -19.35 7.79 2.70
CA LYS A 145 -20.59 7.03 2.55
C LYS A 145 -20.43 5.60 3.06
N ALA A 146 -20.95 5.31 4.26
CA ALA A 146 -20.90 3.99 4.88
C ALA A 146 -21.44 2.86 3.97
N ASN A 147 -22.56 3.12 3.27
CA ASN A 147 -23.14 2.14 2.35
C ASN A 147 -22.26 1.85 1.15
N LEU A 148 -21.49 2.82 0.67
CA LEU A 148 -20.53 2.62 -0.44
C LEU A 148 -19.41 1.67 0.02
N LEU A 149 -18.82 1.89 1.20
CA LEU A 149 -17.81 1.00 1.77
C LEU A 149 -18.36 -0.44 1.93
N LYS A 150 -19.58 -0.57 2.46
CA LYS A 150 -20.24 -1.88 2.62
C LYS A 150 -20.35 -2.60 1.28
N ILE A 151 -20.87 -1.94 0.25
CA ILE A 151 -21.06 -2.53 -1.10
C ILE A 151 -19.69 -2.89 -1.71
N ALA A 152 -18.70 -2.01 -1.57
CA ALA A 152 -17.36 -2.26 -2.09
C ALA A 152 -16.72 -3.50 -1.44
N LEU A 153 -16.79 -3.63 -0.10
CA LEU A 153 -16.29 -4.80 0.61
C LEU A 153 -17.00 -6.09 0.19
N GLN A 154 -18.32 -6.07 0.03
CA GLN A 154 -19.09 -7.22 -0.45
C GLN A 154 -18.72 -7.58 -1.87
N TYR A 155 -18.64 -6.61 -2.77
CA TYR A 155 -18.32 -6.83 -4.18
C TYR A 155 -16.90 -7.37 -4.37
N CYS A 156 -15.92 -6.83 -3.65
CA CYS A 156 -14.53 -7.26 -3.73
C CYS A 156 -14.30 -8.73 -3.31
N GLN A 157 -15.22 -9.36 -2.57
CA GLN A 157 -15.08 -10.76 -2.19
C GLN A 157 -15.13 -11.71 -3.38
N SER A 158 -15.89 -11.37 -4.44
CA SER A 158 -16.03 -12.23 -5.62
C SER A 158 -14.73 -12.45 -6.41
N PHE A 159 -13.74 -11.56 -6.21
CA PHE A 159 -12.41 -11.62 -6.84
C PHE A 159 -11.26 -11.42 -5.85
N GLU A 160 -11.52 -11.63 -4.57
CA GLU A 160 -10.54 -11.49 -3.47
C GLU A 160 -9.86 -10.11 -3.37
N GLY A 161 -10.48 -9.06 -3.90
CA GLY A 161 -9.96 -7.70 -3.87
C GLY A 161 -9.84 -7.14 -2.45
N MET A 162 -8.90 -6.21 -2.27
CA MET A 162 -8.70 -5.48 -1.01
C MET A 162 -9.20 -4.05 -1.14
N VAL A 163 -9.99 -3.60 -0.17
CA VAL A 163 -10.41 -2.20 -0.06
C VAL A 163 -9.46 -1.47 0.88
N ILE A 164 -9.05 -0.26 0.49
CA ILE A 164 -8.22 0.63 1.30
C ILE A 164 -9.07 1.81 1.74
N SER A 165 -9.17 2.05 3.05
CA SER A 165 -9.90 3.18 3.61
C SER A 165 -8.98 4.09 4.42
N HIS A 166 -8.84 5.35 3.99
CA HIS A 166 -8.08 6.34 4.74
C HIS A 166 -8.78 6.69 6.05
N PRO A 167 -8.13 6.55 7.22
CA PRO A 167 -8.79 6.54 8.51
C PRO A 167 -9.01 7.93 9.09
N ILE A 168 -9.73 8.81 8.40
CA ILE A 168 -10.05 10.13 8.94
C ILE A 168 -11.52 10.51 8.72
N ASN A 169 -12.18 10.98 9.78
CA ASN A 169 -13.48 11.60 9.66
C ASN A 169 -13.31 13.09 9.39
N ASN A 170 -13.71 13.54 8.19
CA ASN A 170 -13.51 14.91 7.73
C ASN A 170 -14.29 15.95 8.54
N GLU A 171 -15.44 15.59 9.07
CA GLU A 171 -16.25 16.52 9.89
C GLU A 171 -15.58 16.80 11.22
N LEU A 172 -15.01 15.76 11.86
CA LEU A 172 -14.26 15.89 13.11
C LEU A 172 -12.89 16.55 12.90
N ALA A 173 -12.21 16.23 11.81
CA ALA A 173 -10.92 16.85 11.47
C ALA A 173 -11.08 18.34 11.11
N GLY A 174 -12.17 18.68 10.45
CA GLY A 174 -12.50 20.05 10.03
C GLY A 174 -11.37 20.67 9.20
N LYS A 175 -10.88 21.82 9.62
CA LYS A 175 -9.74 22.54 8.99
C LYS A 175 -8.45 22.37 9.79
N GLY A 176 -8.31 21.29 10.56
CA GLY A 176 -7.09 20.99 11.29
C GLY A 176 -5.93 20.68 10.31
N VAL A 177 -4.71 21.05 10.67
CA VAL A 177 -3.52 20.89 9.84
C VAL A 177 -2.44 20.06 10.50
N MET A 178 -2.60 19.72 11.77
CA MET A 178 -1.69 18.89 12.55
C MET A 178 -2.46 18.19 13.69
N HIS A 179 -1.82 17.28 14.38
CA HIS A 179 -2.39 16.65 15.57
C HIS A 179 -2.74 17.67 16.65
N GLU A 180 -3.94 17.53 17.26
CA GLU A 180 -4.36 18.37 18.37
C GLU A 180 -3.58 18.04 19.64
N GLY A 181 -2.97 19.05 20.25
CA GLY A 181 -2.19 18.88 21.47
C GLY A 181 -1.50 20.16 21.91
N ILE A 182 -0.61 20.06 22.89
CA ILE A 182 0.12 21.20 23.46
C ILE A 182 0.89 21.97 22.36
N THR A 183 1.48 21.25 21.41
CA THR A 183 2.25 21.87 20.32
C THR A 183 1.35 22.70 19.41
N SER A 184 0.24 22.14 18.94
CA SER A 184 -0.71 22.87 18.06
C SER A 184 -1.25 24.14 18.73
N THR A 185 -1.58 24.04 20.01
CA THR A 185 -2.04 25.18 20.82
C THR A 185 -0.97 26.25 20.95
N ARG A 186 0.28 25.81 21.26
CA ARG A 186 1.41 26.74 21.46
C ARG A 186 1.78 27.55 20.22
N ILE A 187 1.69 26.93 19.03
CA ILE A 187 2.03 27.59 17.76
C ILE A 187 0.81 28.21 17.05
N GLY A 188 -0.38 28.12 17.67
CA GLY A 188 -1.62 28.73 17.16
C GLY A 188 -2.19 28.04 15.92
N LEU A 189 -1.85 26.77 15.65
CA LEU A 189 -2.42 26.02 14.54
C LEU A 189 -3.59 25.15 14.99
N LYS A 190 -4.63 25.07 14.14
CA LYS A 190 -5.80 24.25 14.41
C LYS A 190 -5.42 22.77 14.41
N GLY A 191 -5.71 22.09 15.52
CA GLY A 191 -5.48 20.67 15.69
C GLY A 191 -6.56 19.78 15.04
N ILE A 192 -6.17 18.54 14.72
CA ILE A 192 -7.06 17.44 14.36
C ILE A 192 -7.16 16.55 15.60
N PRO A 193 -8.35 16.40 16.20
CA PRO A 193 -8.50 15.57 17.39
C PRO A 193 -8.29 14.07 17.04
N SER A 194 -7.66 13.34 17.94
CA SER A 194 -7.40 11.88 17.76
C SER A 194 -8.65 11.08 17.44
N MET A 195 -9.81 11.53 17.94
CA MET A 195 -11.07 10.88 17.66
C MET A 195 -11.50 10.95 16.19
N ALA A 196 -10.97 11.89 15.40
CA ALA A 196 -11.22 11.93 13.96
C ALA A 196 -10.73 10.65 13.25
N GLU A 197 -9.64 10.05 13.74
CA GLU A 197 -9.12 8.76 13.26
C GLU A 197 -9.89 7.58 13.88
N SER A 198 -10.01 7.52 15.19
CA SER A 198 -10.59 6.36 15.87
C SER A 198 -12.08 6.14 15.57
N VAL A 199 -12.87 7.20 15.39
CA VAL A 199 -14.28 7.09 14.98
C VAL A 199 -14.41 6.55 13.56
N GLN A 200 -13.53 6.98 12.64
CA GLN A 200 -13.52 6.46 11.28
C GLN A 200 -13.15 4.97 11.27
N ILE A 201 -12.10 4.59 12.00
CA ILE A 201 -11.67 3.19 12.12
C ILE A 201 -12.78 2.32 12.73
N ALA A 202 -13.40 2.76 13.84
CA ALA A 202 -14.45 2.01 14.48
C ALA A 202 -15.64 1.75 13.54
N ARG A 203 -16.08 2.78 12.81
CA ARG A 203 -17.13 2.65 11.79
C ARG A 203 -16.76 1.64 10.72
N ASP A 204 -15.56 1.74 10.17
CA ASP A 204 -15.11 0.89 9.06
C ASP A 204 -14.96 -0.57 9.48
N LEU A 205 -14.51 -0.81 10.72
CA LEU A 205 -14.42 -2.17 11.29
C LEU A 205 -15.80 -2.78 11.54
N GLU A 206 -16.80 -2.01 12.00
CA GLU A 206 -18.18 -2.52 12.14
C GLU A 206 -18.79 -2.87 10.77
N ILE A 207 -18.49 -2.06 9.73
CA ILE A 207 -18.92 -2.36 8.37
C ILE A 207 -18.22 -3.63 7.87
N LEU A 208 -16.89 -3.78 8.09
CA LEU A 208 -16.14 -4.97 7.73
C LEU A 208 -16.68 -6.23 8.41
N LYS A 209 -17.02 -6.13 9.71
CA LYS A 209 -17.59 -7.23 10.47
C LYS A 209 -18.93 -7.70 9.91
N TYR A 210 -19.76 -6.77 9.45
CA TYR A 210 -21.05 -7.08 8.83
C TYR A 210 -20.91 -7.61 7.40
N SER A 211 -20.08 -6.96 6.57
CA SER A 211 -19.98 -7.26 5.14
C SER A 211 -19.02 -8.40 4.81
N GLY A 212 -18.05 -8.67 5.68
CA GLY A 212 -16.87 -9.48 5.30
C GLY A 212 -15.94 -8.73 4.34
N GLY A 213 -15.04 -9.47 3.69
CA GLY A 213 -14.06 -8.92 2.76
C GLY A 213 -12.71 -8.66 3.39
N LYS A 214 -11.86 -7.86 2.70
CA LYS A 214 -10.50 -7.49 3.14
C LYS A 214 -10.40 -5.97 3.20
N LEU A 215 -9.97 -5.43 4.33
CA LEU A 215 -9.80 -3.99 4.54
C LEU A 215 -8.37 -3.68 4.93
N HIS A 216 -7.75 -2.72 4.24
CA HIS A 216 -6.49 -2.12 4.65
C HIS A 216 -6.73 -0.69 5.15
N ILE A 217 -6.19 -0.37 6.32
CA ILE A 217 -6.28 0.94 6.95
C ILE A 217 -4.87 1.53 7.04
N PRO A 218 -4.47 2.37 6.08
CA PRO A 218 -3.13 2.96 6.06
C PRO A 218 -2.98 4.09 7.07
N ASN A 219 -1.73 4.39 7.41
CA ASN A 219 -1.36 5.63 8.11
C ASN A 219 -2.01 5.84 9.48
N ILE A 220 -2.08 4.82 10.30
CA ILE A 220 -2.59 4.92 11.67
C ILE A 220 -1.62 5.75 12.51
N SER A 221 -2.14 6.70 13.27
CA SER A 221 -1.35 7.63 14.07
C SER A 221 -1.76 7.69 15.55
N THR A 222 -2.87 7.04 15.93
CA THR A 222 -3.41 7.10 17.29
C THR A 222 -3.37 5.74 17.99
N GLU A 223 -3.13 5.75 19.31
CA GLU A 223 -3.19 4.54 20.15
C GLU A 223 -4.59 3.89 20.11
N ALA A 224 -5.65 4.70 20.20
CA ALA A 224 -7.03 4.22 20.11
C ALA A 224 -7.32 3.52 18.78
N GLY A 225 -6.82 4.05 17.65
CA GLY A 225 -6.93 3.42 16.33
C GLY A 225 -6.21 2.08 16.28
N LEU A 226 -5.00 2.02 16.82
CA LEU A 226 -4.20 0.79 16.89
C LEU A 226 -4.90 -0.30 17.73
N ASP A 227 -5.49 0.06 18.88
CA ASP A 227 -6.19 -0.88 19.75
C ASP A 227 -7.47 -1.42 19.10
N LEU A 228 -8.21 -0.59 18.37
CA LEU A 228 -9.36 -1.04 17.59
C LEU A 228 -8.97 -2.10 16.57
N ILE A 229 -7.88 -1.88 15.82
CA ILE A 229 -7.40 -2.83 14.82
C ILE A 229 -6.87 -4.11 15.47
N ARG A 230 -6.11 -4.01 16.56
CA ARG A 230 -5.65 -5.19 17.32
C ARG A 230 -6.83 -6.06 17.79
N LYS A 231 -7.90 -5.43 18.30
CA LYS A 231 -9.13 -6.11 18.71
C LYS A 231 -9.82 -6.79 17.54
N ALA A 232 -9.94 -6.10 16.40
CA ALA A 232 -10.54 -6.64 15.19
C ALA A 232 -9.76 -7.85 14.65
N LYS A 233 -8.43 -7.78 14.62
CA LYS A 233 -7.58 -8.93 14.24
C LYS A 233 -7.76 -10.13 15.17
N LYS A 234 -7.85 -9.93 16.50
CA LYS A 234 -8.13 -11.00 17.48
C LYS A 234 -9.53 -11.63 17.26
N GLN A 235 -10.48 -10.89 16.72
CA GLN A 235 -11.80 -11.38 16.33
C GLN A 235 -11.83 -12.09 14.97
N GLY A 236 -10.70 -12.22 14.28
CA GLY A 236 -10.59 -12.88 12.99
C GLY A 236 -10.99 -12.02 11.79
N LEU A 237 -11.19 -10.71 11.95
CA LEU A 237 -11.46 -9.83 10.83
C LEU A 237 -10.21 -9.69 9.94
N LYS A 238 -10.42 -9.73 8.61
CA LYS A 238 -9.35 -9.57 7.62
C LYS A 238 -9.01 -8.08 7.45
N VAL A 239 -8.38 -7.51 8.47
CA VAL A 239 -7.90 -6.12 8.49
C VAL A 239 -6.37 -6.06 8.60
N SER A 240 -5.72 -5.14 7.90
CA SER A 240 -4.29 -4.88 7.94
C SER A 240 -4.00 -3.39 8.07
#